data_346b2b413e7982cd59d82d255fdb4745
#
_entry.id   346b2b413e7982cd59d82d255fdb4745
#
_cell.length_a   1.000
_cell.length_b   1.000
_cell.length_c   1.000
_cell.angle_alpha   90.00
_cell.angle_beta   90.00
_cell.angle_gamma   90.00
#
_symmetry.space_group_name_H-M   'P 1'
#
loop_
_entity.id
_entity.type
_entity.pdbx_description
1 polymer ?
#
loop_
_entity_poly.entity_id
_entity_poly.type
_entity_poly.pdbx_seq_one_letter_code
_entity_poly.pdbx_strand_id
1 'polypeptide(L)'
;MVTINKLKILSLLILSGILITPSHIAKAEGIYNVSESDLIKLLEKYKDEEIVLEDGLVLTVGQAINLPIDEGWTIYNENVAEIVDGELVGKSVGSTFVSQQTEDTVYILEVCITEEGISTASYARSNVKNVDRDYYKVFIDPGHGGVDNGAVQNGVLEDEINLQISKKIEAKLKAKGVEVKMSRYDDTYLSLTDRTYMANKEGSDVFVSIHQNSATNSSAKGIETYYYSTRQDSKELATDIQNDLIQATNATDRGVKTANYAVIKTASMSSSLVECGFISNPTEAQNLSSSSYQDKVAEGIVNGIMDYLNNNVILNNSGTQKPGDSTTTETVQTGTVKVSNSLNVRSGAGTNYSVLGSLSNGAKVEIVGTSGSWYKIKYGSGYGYVSKDYVTVSSSSNNSSSNSGSSN
;
A
#
# COMPACT_ATOMS: atom_id res chain seq x y z
N MET A 1 -14.54 -16.58 26.31
CA MET A 1 -13.27 -16.67 25.58
C MET A 1 -13.57 -17.49 24.35
N VAL A 2 -13.80 -16.85 23.22
CA VAL A 2 -14.15 -17.52 21.96
C VAL A 2 -12.87 -18.08 21.37
N THR A 3 -12.79 -19.39 21.26
CA THR A 3 -11.62 -20.06 20.68
C THR A 3 -11.82 -20.09 19.17
N ILE A 4 -11.16 -19.17 18.46
CA ILE A 4 -11.15 -19.16 16.99
C ILE A 4 -10.20 -20.28 16.55
N ASN A 5 -10.77 -21.41 16.16
CA ASN A 5 -10.00 -22.57 15.69
C ASN A 5 -10.24 -22.80 14.21
N LYS A 6 -9.15 -22.68 13.47
CA LYS A 6 -8.92 -23.09 12.07
C LYS A 6 -9.56 -22.25 10.96
N LEU A 7 -8.75 -21.36 10.41
CA LEU A 7 -8.97 -20.70 9.12
C LEU A 7 -9.08 -21.76 8.00
N LYS A 8 -10.24 -21.84 7.38
CA LYS A 8 -10.38 -22.42 6.04
C LYS A 8 -10.63 -21.27 5.09
N ILE A 9 -9.61 -20.92 4.32
CA ILE A 9 -9.74 -19.95 3.23
C ILE A 9 -10.54 -20.63 2.11
N LEU A 10 -11.75 -20.17 1.88
CA LEU A 10 -12.51 -20.51 0.68
C LEU A 10 -12.27 -19.40 -0.34
N SER A 11 -11.23 -19.55 -1.16
CA SER A 11 -10.97 -18.71 -2.34
C SER A 11 -11.98 -19.06 -3.44
N LEU A 12 -13.21 -18.54 -3.35
CA LEU A 12 -14.22 -18.79 -4.37
C LEU A 12 -15.17 -17.59 -4.58
N LEU A 13 -14.61 -16.39 -4.83
CA LEU A 13 -15.39 -15.25 -5.31
C LEU A 13 -14.59 -14.44 -6.33
N ILE A 14 -14.21 -15.09 -7.45
CA ILE A 14 -13.74 -14.36 -8.64
C ILE A 14 -14.50 -14.94 -9.82
N LEU A 15 -15.51 -14.25 -10.29
CA LEU A 15 -15.95 -14.21 -11.69
C LEU A 15 -17.26 -13.44 -11.86
N SER A 16 -17.15 -12.12 -11.99
CA SER A 16 -18.05 -11.38 -12.88
C SER A 16 -17.49 -9.97 -13.09
N GLY A 17 -16.87 -9.75 -14.24
CA GLY A 17 -16.45 -8.42 -14.66
C GLY A 17 -17.66 -7.58 -15.07
N ILE A 18 -17.78 -6.37 -14.52
CA ILE A 18 -18.64 -5.33 -15.08
C ILE A 18 -17.87 -4.01 -15.09
N LEU A 19 -17.75 -3.44 -16.28
CA LEU A 19 -17.24 -2.09 -16.57
C LEU A 19 -18.23 -1.03 -16.10
N ILE A 20 -17.78 -0.02 -15.32
CA ILE A 20 -18.58 1.18 -15.05
C ILE A 20 -17.70 2.44 -15.13
N THR A 21 -18.24 3.49 -15.75
CA THR A 21 -17.63 4.81 -15.97
C THR A 21 -17.94 5.82 -14.83
N PRO A 22 -17.14 6.89 -14.66
CA PRO A 22 -17.12 7.69 -13.43
C PRO A 22 -17.88 9.01 -13.49
N SER A 23 -18.49 9.45 -12.37
CA SER A 23 -18.64 10.87 -12.02
C SER A 23 -19.11 11.12 -10.57
N HIS A 24 -18.45 12.09 -9.90
CA HIS A 24 -18.85 12.92 -8.75
C HIS A 24 -18.73 12.36 -7.33
N ILE A 25 -17.74 12.91 -6.61
CA ILE A 25 -17.61 12.84 -5.15
C ILE A 25 -18.48 13.97 -4.54
N ALA A 26 -19.47 13.62 -3.78
CA ALA A 26 -20.21 14.55 -2.92
C ALA A 26 -20.08 14.11 -1.45
N LYS A 27 -19.90 15.10 -0.60
CA LYS A 27 -19.75 15.09 0.83
C LYS A 27 -20.84 14.26 1.53
N ALA A 28 -20.47 13.14 2.16
CA ALA A 28 -21.38 12.40 3.03
C ALA A 28 -20.98 12.65 4.50
N GLU A 29 -21.76 13.49 5.19
CA GLU A 29 -21.80 13.51 6.65
C GLU A 29 -22.77 12.40 7.08
N GLY A 30 -22.30 11.41 7.82
CA GLY A 30 -23.10 10.33 8.41
C GLY A 30 -22.98 8.98 7.73
N ILE A 31 -21.75 8.47 7.55
CA ILE A 31 -21.56 7.09 7.13
C ILE A 31 -21.86 6.18 8.33
N TYR A 32 -22.84 5.28 8.19
CA TYR A 32 -23.11 4.23 9.17
C TYR A 32 -22.02 3.17 9.04
N ASN A 33 -20.97 3.29 9.87
CA ASN A 33 -19.91 2.30 9.95
C ASN A 33 -20.31 1.22 10.94
N VAL A 34 -19.98 -0.05 10.61
CA VAL A 34 -20.02 -1.13 11.61
C VAL A 34 -18.98 -0.83 12.68
N SER A 35 -19.40 -0.92 13.93
CA SER A 35 -18.53 -0.67 15.07
C SER A 35 -17.97 -1.99 15.62
N GLU A 36 -16.86 -1.89 16.38
CA GLU A 36 -16.34 -3.03 17.15
C GLU A 36 -17.44 -3.69 18.00
N SER A 37 -18.35 -2.88 18.58
CA SER A 37 -19.47 -3.41 19.36
C SER A 37 -20.46 -4.24 18.53
N ASP A 38 -20.58 -3.98 17.25
CA ASP A 38 -21.46 -4.74 16.36
C ASP A 38 -20.80 -6.07 15.97
N LEU A 39 -19.50 -6.07 15.70
CA LEU A 39 -18.75 -7.31 15.50
C LEU A 39 -18.77 -8.17 16.77
N ILE A 40 -18.54 -7.60 17.95
CA ILE A 40 -18.63 -8.32 19.24
C ILE A 40 -19.99 -8.99 19.41
N LYS A 41 -21.11 -8.29 19.15
CA LYS A 41 -22.44 -8.87 19.24
C LYS A 41 -22.64 -10.05 18.29
N LEU A 42 -22.06 -9.94 17.09
CA LEU A 42 -22.14 -10.98 16.09
C LEU A 42 -21.30 -12.20 16.51
N LEU A 43 -20.09 -11.99 17.01
CA LEU A 43 -19.22 -13.03 17.55
C LEU A 43 -19.83 -13.71 18.78
N GLU A 44 -20.47 -12.93 19.67
CA GLU A 44 -21.19 -13.50 20.83
C GLU A 44 -22.39 -14.36 20.42
N LYS A 45 -23.10 -13.97 19.34
CA LYS A 45 -24.21 -14.76 18.80
C LYS A 45 -23.76 -16.16 18.36
N TYR A 46 -22.55 -16.28 17.83
CA TYR A 46 -22.00 -17.50 17.26
C TYR A 46 -20.85 -18.09 18.08
N LYS A 47 -20.74 -17.76 19.38
CA LYS A 47 -19.61 -18.11 20.26
C LYS A 47 -19.33 -19.60 20.40
N ASP A 48 -20.28 -20.47 20.11
CA ASP A 48 -20.18 -21.92 20.20
C ASP A 48 -19.86 -22.58 18.83
N GLU A 49 -19.72 -21.77 17.77
CA GLU A 49 -19.44 -22.19 16.40
C GLU A 49 -17.98 -21.90 16.01
N GLU A 50 -17.50 -22.57 14.97
CA GLU A 50 -16.26 -22.14 14.31
C GLU A 50 -16.56 -20.89 13.49
N ILE A 51 -15.84 -19.77 13.75
CA ILE A 51 -16.06 -18.50 13.05
C ILE A 51 -14.90 -18.26 12.09
N VAL A 52 -15.24 -17.91 10.85
CA VAL A 52 -14.30 -17.46 9.81
C VAL A 52 -14.66 -16.02 9.45
N LEU A 53 -13.74 -15.09 9.69
CA LEU A 53 -13.84 -13.73 9.21
C LEU A 53 -13.24 -13.67 7.81
N GLU A 54 -14.04 -13.22 6.83
CA GLU A 54 -13.65 -13.12 5.44
C GLU A 54 -13.27 -11.68 5.09
N ASP A 55 -12.40 -11.53 4.10
CA ASP A 55 -12.04 -10.21 3.55
C ASP A 55 -13.27 -9.46 3.04
N GLY A 56 -13.30 -8.14 3.31
CA GLY A 56 -14.46 -7.30 3.03
C GLY A 56 -14.80 -7.17 1.54
N LEU A 57 -16.08 -7.03 1.27
CA LEU A 57 -16.65 -6.82 -0.05
C LEU A 57 -17.08 -5.37 -0.23
N VAL A 58 -16.82 -4.80 -1.41
CA VAL A 58 -17.29 -3.43 -1.77
C VAL A 58 -18.27 -3.49 -2.91
N LEU A 59 -19.47 -2.93 -2.68
CA LEU A 59 -20.51 -2.72 -3.69
C LEU A 59 -20.82 -1.23 -3.79
N THR A 60 -21.46 -0.83 -4.89
CA THR A 60 -22.12 0.48 -5.01
C THR A 60 -23.60 0.36 -4.69
N VAL A 61 -24.25 1.48 -4.36
CA VAL A 61 -25.71 1.53 -4.23
C VAL A 61 -26.34 1.03 -5.54
N GLY A 62 -27.27 0.09 -5.40
CA GLY A 62 -27.94 -0.57 -6.53
C GLY A 62 -27.14 -1.71 -7.19
N GLN A 63 -25.89 -1.91 -6.87
CA GLN A 63 -25.13 -3.06 -7.37
C GLN A 63 -25.58 -4.34 -6.66
N ALA A 64 -25.78 -5.40 -7.42
CA ALA A 64 -26.11 -6.74 -6.95
C ALA A 64 -24.99 -7.72 -7.28
N ILE A 65 -24.75 -8.68 -6.39
CA ILE A 65 -23.86 -9.81 -6.64
C ILE A 65 -24.49 -11.10 -6.17
N ASN A 66 -24.29 -12.19 -6.90
CA ASN A 66 -24.69 -13.52 -6.46
C ASN A 66 -23.87 -13.96 -5.27
N LEU A 67 -24.53 -14.43 -4.22
CA LEU A 67 -23.90 -15.08 -3.09
C LEU A 67 -23.61 -16.57 -3.44
N PRO A 68 -22.49 -17.14 -2.98
CA PRO A 68 -22.01 -18.46 -3.46
C PRO A 68 -22.84 -19.67 -3.04
N ILE A 69 -23.81 -19.48 -2.16
CA ILE A 69 -24.72 -20.53 -1.69
C ILE A 69 -26.11 -19.90 -1.51
N ASP A 70 -27.14 -20.54 -2.06
CA ASP A 70 -28.48 -19.98 -2.17
C ASP A 70 -29.27 -19.82 -0.85
N GLU A 71 -28.79 -20.38 0.27
CA GLU A 71 -29.52 -20.36 1.54
C GLU A 71 -28.60 -20.02 2.73
N GLY A 72 -29.20 -19.43 3.76
CA GLY A 72 -28.58 -19.25 5.07
C GLY A 72 -27.82 -17.94 5.29
N TRP A 73 -27.82 -17.03 4.33
CA TRP A 73 -27.22 -15.70 4.52
C TRP A 73 -28.10 -14.78 5.36
N THR A 74 -27.48 -14.07 6.26
CA THR A 74 -28.12 -13.10 7.16
C THR A 74 -27.38 -11.77 7.08
N ILE A 75 -28.11 -10.65 6.98
CA ILE A 75 -27.56 -9.30 7.02
C ILE A 75 -27.75 -8.71 8.42
N TYR A 76 -26.69 -8.07 8.94
CA TYR A 76 -26.73 -7.43 10.24
C TYR A 76 -27.48 -6.08 10.19
N ASN A 77 -27.33 -5.29 9.11
CA ASN A 77 -28.01 -4.02 8.92
C ASN A 77 -28.68 -3.95 7.53
N GLU A 78 -29.96 -4.24 7.50
CA GLU A 78 -30.77 -4.24 6.28
C GLU A 78 -31.04 -2.84 5.68
N ASN A 79 -30.67 -1.76 6.38
CA ASN A 79 -30.71 -0.42 5.79
C ASN A 79 -29.55 -0.18 4.83
N VAL A 80 -28.45 -0.90 5.00
CA VAL A 80 -27.22 -0.74 4.18
C VAL A 80 -27.24 -1.66 2.98
N ALA A 81 -27.64 -2.92 3.16
CA ALA A 81 -27.74 -3.91 2.09
C ALA A 81 -28.94 -4.84 2.33
N GLU A 82 -29.34 -5.58 1.31
CA GLU A 82 -30.39 -6.61 1.42
C GLU A 82 -30.04 -7.81 0.55
N ILE A 83 -30.67 -8.96 0.85
CA ILE A 83 -30.58 -10.15 0.00
C ILE A 83 -31.93 -10.35 -0.67
N VAL A 84 -31.91 -10.32 -2.00
CA VAL A 84 -33.09 -10.50 -2.85
C VAL A 84 -32.79 -11.57 -3.88
N ASP A 85 -33.58 -12.63 -3.93
CA ASP A 85 -33.45 -13.73 -4.89
C ASP A 85 -32.03 -14.35 -4.96
N GLY A 86 -31.35 -14.46 -3.78
CA GLY A 86 -29.99 -15.00 -3.70
C GLY A 86 -28.88 -14.01 -4.04
N GLU A 87 -29.21 -12.76 -4.36
CA GLU A 87 -28.26 -11.69 -4.62
C GLU A 87 -28.15 -10.73 -3.43
N LEU A 88 -26.92 -10.34 -3.09
CA LEU A 88 -26.64 -9.26 -2.15
C LEU A 88 -26.66 -7.93 -2.88
N VAL A 89 -27.56 -7.04 -2.47
CA VAL A 89 -27.82 -5.74 -3.11
C VAL A 89 -27.44 -4.61 -2.17
N GLY A 90 -26.62 -3.67 -2.63
CA GLY A 90 -26.30 -2.44 -1.90
C GLY A 90 -27.47 -1.45 -1.91
N LYS A 91 -27.94 -1.01 -0.73
CA LYS A 91 -29.10 -0.09 -0.60
C LYS A 91 -28.70 1.35 -0.31
N SER A 92 -27.82 1.55 0.62
CA SER A 92 -27.34 2.87 1.02
C SER A 92 -25.88 2.84 1.40
N VAL A 93 -25.20 3.98 1.28
CA VAL A 93 -23.81 4.13 1.69
C VAL A 93 -23.63 3.76 3.16
N GLY A 94 -22.63 2.95 3.45
CA GLY A 94 -22.30 2.47 4.78
C GLY A 94 -21.67 1.10 4.78
N SER A 95 -21.51 0.51 5.98
CA SER A 95 -21.01 -0.85 6.13
C SER A 95 -21.99 -1.71 6.91
N THR A 96 -22.01 -2.99 6.62
CA THR A 96 -22.75 -4.01 7.36
C THR A 96 -21.96 -5.32 7.37
N PHE A 97 -22.30 -6.22 8.28
CA PHE A 97 -21.86 -7.61 8.22
C PHE A 97 -22.90 -8.47 7.52
N VAL A 98 -22.42 -9.43 6.77
CA VAL A 98 -23.23 -10.51 6.21
C VAL A 98 -22.64 -11.81 6.76
N SER A 99 -23.47 -12.69 7.28
CA SER A 99 -23.01 -13.97 7.81
C SER A 99 -23.77 -15.13 7.18
N GLN A 100 -23.06 -16.24 7.00
CA GLN A 100 -23.63 -17.52 6.58
C GLN A 100 -23.23 -18.60 7.58
N GLN A 101 -24.20 -19.34 8.06
CA GLN A 101 -23.98 -20.48 8.93
C GLN A 101 -24.11 -21.77 8.12
N THR A 102 -23.05 -22.59 8.13
CA THR A 102 -23.07 -23.97 7.67
C THR A 102 -23.23 -24.92 8.86
N GLU A 103 -23.12 -26.24 8.66
CA GLU A 103 -23.29 -27.20 9.76
C GLU A 103 -22.33 -26.97 10.93
N ASP A 104 -21.07 -26.58 10.64
CA ASP A 104 -20.01 -26.48 11.65
C ASP A 104 -19.27 -25.14 11.64
N THR A 105 -19.59 -24.20 10.73
CA THR A 105 -18.81 -22.98 10.54
C THR A 105 -19.71 -21.79 10.23
N VAL A 106 -19.41 -20.64 10.81
CA VAL A 106 -20.03 -19.36 10.50
C VAL A 106 -19.02 -18.49 9.76
N TYR A 107 -19.36 -18.11 8.55
CA TYR A 107 -18.61 -17.13 7.75
C TYR A 107 -19.18 -15.75 8.01
N ILE A 108 -18.32 -14.78 8.30
CA ILE A 108 -18.70 -13.38 8.51
C ILE A 108 -17.90 -12.53 7.54
N LEU A 109 -18.60 -11.72 6.75
CA LEU A 109 -18.05 -10.86 5.71
C LEU A 109 -18.46 -9.42 6.00
N GLU A 110 -17.53 -8.49 6.08
CA GLU A 110 -17.85 -7.05 6.08
C GLU A 110 -18.20 -6.59 4.66
N VAL A 111 -19.33 -5.90 4.51
CA VAL A 111 -19.81 -5.36 3.24
C VAL A 111 -19.85 -3.85 3.32
N CYS A 112 -19.06 -3.18 2.48
CA CYS A 112 -19.03 -1.74 2.34
C CYS A 112 -19.84 -1.32 1.12
N ILE A 113 -20.86 -0.47 1.31
CA ILE A 113 -21.63 0.12 0.22
C ILE A 113 -21.18 1.55 0.01
N THR A 114 -20.82 1.89 -1.23
CA THR A 114 -20.35 3.21 -1.63
C THR A 114 -21.32 3.83 -2.63
N GLU A 115 -21.30 5.18 -2.79
CA GLU A 115 -22.06 5.82 -3.86
C GLU A 115 -21.57 5.36 -5.23
N GLU A 116 -22.47 5.38 -6.22
CA GLU A 116 -22.12 5.16 -7.62
C GLU A 116 -21.18 6.28 -8.06
N GLY A 117 -19.93 5.96 -8.35
CA GLY A 117 -18.96 6.94 -8.82
C GLY A 117 -17.70 7.14 -7.98
N ILE A 118 -17.34 6.22 -7.06
CA ILE A 118 -15.90 6.07 -6.78
C ILE A 118 -15.31 5.49 -8.06
N SER A 119 -15.07 6.43 -8.97
CA SER A 119 -14.48 6.18 -10.24
C SER A 119 -13.15 5.51 -10.03
N THR A 120 -13.05 4.27 -10.46
CA THR A 120 -11.80 3.78 -11.02
C THR A 120 -11.53 4.62 -12.26
N ALA A 121 -11.22 5.92 -12.07
CA ALA A 121 -10.80 6.77 -13.15
C ALA A 121 -9.66 6.05 -13.85
N SER A 122 -9.82 5.80 -15.11
CA SER A 122 -8.81 5.28 -16.00
C SER A 122 -7.61 6.20 -15.97
N TYR A 123 -6.67 5.96 -15.05
CA TYR A 123 -5.37 6.57 -15.05
C TYR A 123 -4.53 5.94 -16.17
N ALA A 124 -4.86 6.30 -17.39
CA ALA A 124 -3.96 6.11 -18.50
C ALA A 124 -2.96 7.27 -18.46
N ARG A 125 -1.72 6.97 -18.18
CA ARG A 125 -0.47 7.72 -18.40
C ARG A 125 0.11 8.54 -17.27
N SER A 126 1.41 8.35 -17.05
CA SER A 126 2.42 9.20 -16.40
C SER A 126 1.83 10.09 -15.31
N ASN A 127 1.26 9.48 -14.31
CA ASN A 127 0.57 10.20 -13.25
C ASN A 127 1.59 10.61 -12.20
N VAL A 128 2.53 11.43 -12.62
CA VAL A 128 3.32 12.18 -11.67
C VAL A 128 2.35 13.13 -10.97
N LYS A 129 2.00 12.82 -9.73
CA LYS A 129 1.15 13.64 -8.88
C LYS A 129 1.94 14.88 -8.45
N ASN A 130 1.48 16.06 -8.84
CA ASN A 130 2.04 17.31 -8.33
C ASN A 130 1.34 17.67 -7.02
N VAL A 131 2.10 17.88 -5.97
CA VAL A 131 1.58 18.30 -4.66
C VAL A 131 2.23 19.59 -4.21
N ASP A 132 1.43 20.52 -3.66
CA ASP A 132 1.90 21.81 -3.18
C ASP A 132 2.37 21.75 -1.73
N ARG A 133 3.45 21.01 -1.52
CA ARG A 133 4.17 20.84 -0.25
C ARG A 133 5.57 20.28 -0.52
N ASP A 134 6.45 20.36 0.45
CA ASP A 134 7.87 19.94 0.39
C ASP A 134 8.16 18.58 1.06
N TYR A 135 7.13 17.82 1.40
CA TYR A 135 7.24 16.50 2.02
C TYR A 135 6.22 15.50 1.45
N TYR A 136 6.52 14.22 1.52
CA TYR A 136 5.60 13.15 1.18
C TYR A 136 4.67 12.81 2.36
N LYS A 137 3.46 12.35 2.05
CA LYS A 137 2.50 11.83 3.01
C LYS A 137 2.20 10.36 2.75
N VAL A 138 2.43 9.52 3.74
CA VAL A 138 2.18 8.07 3.66
C VAL A 138 1.18 7.65 4.72
N PHE A 139 0.21 6.85 4.34
CA PHE A 139 -0.70 6.22 5.27
C PHE A 139 -0.38 4.72 5.37
N ILE A 140 -0.09 4.25 6.57
CA ILE A 140 0.18 2.83 6.87
C ILE A 140 -1.02 2.27 7.62
N ASP A 141 -1.52 1.14 7.17
CA ASP A 141 -2.66 0.47 7.77
C ASP A 141 -2.21 -0.88 8.37
N PRO A 142 -1.99 -0.98 9.68
CA PRO A 142 -1.84 -2.28 10.33
C PRO A 142 -3.16 -3.04 10.25
N GLY A 143 -3.24 -4.10 9.45
CA GLY A 143 -4.47 -4.89 9.31
C GLY A 143 -4.95 -5.47 10.64
N HIS A 144 -6.24 -5.74 10.74
CA HIS A 144 -6.89 -6.30 11.94
C HIS A 144 -6.76 -5.45 13.20
N GLY A 145 -6.99 -6.00 14.37
CA GLY A 145 -6.85 -5.36 15.69
C GLY A 145 -8.07 -5.51 16.60
N GLY A 146 -7.89 -5.39 17.90
CA GLY A 146 -8.94 -5.49 18.90
C GLY A 146 -9.51 -6.90 18.96
N VAL A 147 -10.78 -7.05 18.66
CA VAL A 147 -11.46 -8.37 18.63
C VAL A 147 -11.18 -9.18 17.38
N ASP A 148 -10.64 -8.55 16.36
CA ASP A 148 -10.22 -9.19 15.10
C ASP A 148 -8.72 -9.44 15.14
N ASN A 149 -8.30 -10.62 15.55
CA ASN A 149 -6.89 -11.01 15.59
C ASN A 149 -6.30 -11.32 14.20
N GLY A 150 -7.13 -11.35 13.14
CA GLY A 150 -6.72 -11.95 11.87
C GLY A 150 -6.39 -13.43 12.00
N ALA A 151 -5.42 -13.90 11.24
CA ALA A 151 -4.97 -15.29 11.35
C ALA A 151 -4.24 -15.55 12.67
N VAL A 152 -4.52 -16.69 13.31
CA VAL A 152 -3.90 -17.14 14.57
C VAL A 152 -3.30 -18.51 14.37
N GLN A 153 -2.00 -18.61 14.18
CA GLN A 153 -1.30 -19.85 13.86
C GLN A 153 0.10 -19.88 14.50
N ASN A 154 0.58 -21.07 14.84
CA ASN A 154 1.92 -21.28 15.41
C ASN A 154 2.26 -20.38 16.62
N GLY A 155 1.24 -19.98 17.43
CA GLY A 155 1.40 -19.10 18.57
C GLY A 155 1.61 -17.63 18.22
N VAL A 156 1.32 -17.23 16.98
CA VAL A 156 1.44 -15.87 16.47
C VAL A 156 0.04 -15.33 16.15
N LEU A 157 -0.20 -14.07 16.50
CA LEU A 157 -1.39 -13.30 16.11
C LEU A 157 -0.99 -12.35 14.99
N GLU A 158 -1.76 -12.33 13.93
CA GLU A 158 -1.48 -11.52 12.75
C GLU A 158 -1.51 -10.03 13.07
N ASP A 159 -2.54 -9.57 13.77
CA ASP A 159 -2.75 -8.17 14.14
C ASP A 159 -1.59 -7.58 14.96
N GLU A 160 -0.99 -8.36 15.87
CA GLU A 160 0.19 -7.95 16.63
C GLU A 160 1.41 -7.77 15.73
N ILE A 161 1.67 -8.70 14.82
CA ILE A 161 2.79 -8.62 13.87
C ILE A 161 2.59 -7.46 12.91
N ASN A 162 1.36 -7.25 12.39
CA ASN A 162 1.01 -6.13 11.53
C ASN A 162 1.34 -4.80 12.21
N LEU A 163 0.97 -4.63 13.49
CA LEU A 163 1.25 -3.43 14.26
C LEU A 163 2.76 -3.23 14.52
N GLN A 164 3.48 -4.31 14.85
CA GLN A 164 4.92 -4.25 15.11
C GLN A 164 5.70 -3.82 13.86
N ILE A 165 5.41 -4.41 12.71
CA ILE A 165 6.04 -4.07 11.43
C ILE A 165 5.67 -2.64 11.03
N SER A 166 4.40 -2.25 11.15
CA SER A 166 3.93 -0.91 10.79
C SER A 166 4.60 0.20 11.61
N LYS A 167 4.81 0.00 12.90
CA LYS A 167 5.56 0.95 13.76
C LYS A 167 7.03 1.11 13.30
N LYS A 168 7.65 0.04 12.82
CA LYS A 168 9.02 0.09 12.27
C LYS A 168 9.04 0.85 10.93
N ILE A 169 8.04 0.62 10.06
CA ILE A 169 7.86 1.35 8.80
C ILE A 169 7.69 2.84 9.10
N GLU A 170 6.78 3.21 10.01
CA GLU A 170 6.54 4.59 10.41
C GLU A 170 7.84 5.27 10.87
N ALA A 171 8.58 4.65 11.77
CA ALA A 171 9.84 5.21 12.29
C ALA A 171 10.86 5.45 11.18
N LYS A 172 11.01 4.50 10.25
CA LYS A 172 11.97 4.59 9.14
C LYS A 172 11.55 5.66 8.10
N LEU A 173 10.27 5.76 7.76
CA LEU A 173 9.75 6.80 6.86
C LEU A 173 9.89 8.20 7.48
N LYS A 174 9.55 8.36 8.77
CA LYS A 174 9.75 9.64 9.50
C LYS A 174 11.21 10.06 9.53
N ALA A 175 12.15 9.13 9.70
CA ALA A 175 13.59 9.40 9.63
C ALA A 175 14.04 9.88 8.23
N LYS A 176 13.25 9.63 7.19
CA LYS A 176 13.47 10.12 5.81
C LYS A 176 12.71 11.43 5.50
N GLY A 177 12.07 12.05 6.51
CA GLY A 177 11.33 13.30 6.34
C GLY A 177 9.91 13.13 5.79
N VAL A 178 9.38 11.94 5.78
CA VAL A 178 8.01 11.63 5.34
C VAL A 178 7.02 11.87 6.47
N GLU A 179 5.91 12.55 6.22
CA GLU A 179 4.77 12.58 7.13
C GLU A 179 4.05 11.24 7.08
N VAL A 180 3.92 10.58 8.22
CA VAL A 180 3.29 9.27 8.32
C VAL A 180 2.14 9.30 9.30
N LYS A 181 1.01 8.78 8.87
CA LYS A 181 -0.14 8.44 9.71
C LYS A 181 -0.38 6.95 9.64
N MET A 182 -0.92 6.40 10.72
CA MET A 182 -1.36 5.01 10.75
C MET A 182 -2.85 4.96 11.08
N SER A 183 -3.53 3.91 10.62
CA SER A 183 -4.93 3.68 10.95
C SER A 183 -5.11 3.40 12.45
N ARG A 184 -4.22 2.63 13.06
CA ARG A 184 -4.16 2.37 14.51
C ARG A 184 -2.73 2.39 15.04
N TYR A 185 -2.58 2.72 16.31
CA TYR A 185 -1.30 2.77 17.04
C TYR A 185 -1.23 1.76 18.20
N ASP A 186 -2.31 1.11 18.46
CA ASP A 186 -2.51 0.11 19.52
C ASP A 186 -3.37 -1.05 18.99
N ASP A 187 -3.83 -1.92 19.86
CA ASP A 187 -4.71 -3.03 19.55
C ASP A 187 -6.18 -2.59 19.53
N THR A 188 -6.53 -1.71 18.60
CA THR A 188 -7.88 -1.21 18.37
C THR A 188 -8.46 -1.83 17.10
N TYR A 189 -9.70 -2.30 17.17
CA TYR A 189 -10.48 -2.68 15.99
C TYR A 189 -10.87 -1.45 15.18
N LEU A 190 -10.69 -1.54 13.87
CA LEU A 190 -11.19 -0.56 12.90
C LEU A 190 -11.87 -1.28 11.75
N SER A 191 -13.05 -0.81 11.35
CA SER A 191 -13.71 -1.30 10.16
C SER A 191 -12.88 -1.02 8.90
N LEU A 192 -13.10 -1.80 7.85
CA LEU A 192 -12.38 -1.60 6.57
C LEU A 192 -12.64 -0.21 5.98
N THR A 193 -13.85 0.30 6.18
CA THR A 193 -14.26 1.65 5.74
C THR A 193 -13.53 2.74 6.51
N ASP A 194 -13.36 2.58 7.84
CA ASP A 194 -12.68 3.58 8.65
C ASP A 194 -11.21 3.74 8.23
N ARG A 195 -10.53 2.63 7.93
CA ARG A 195 -9.12 2.62 7.49
C ARG A 195 -8.92 3.50 6.26
N THR A 196 -9.72 3.29 5.23
CA THR A 196 -9.62 4.07 3.99
C THR A 196 -10.19 5.47 4.11
N TYR A 197 -11.24 5.67 4.91
CA TYR A 197 -11.77 7.00 5.21
C TYR A 197 -10.71 7.89 5.85
N MET A 198 -9.99 7.37 6.85
CA MET A 198 -8.90 8.10 7.49
C MET A 198 -7.81 8.48 6.49
N ALA A 199 -7.36 7.53 5.67
CA ALA A 199 -6.35 7.77 4.64
C ALA A 199 -6.78 8.80 3.60
N ASN A 200 -8.02 8.70 3.11
CA ASN A 200 -8.60 9.61 2.13
C ASN A 200 -8.73 11.03 2.71
N LYS A 201 -9.15 11.15 3.97
CA LYS A 201 -9.26 12.42 4.69
C LYS A 201 -7.91 13.11 4.91
N GLU A 202 -6.84 12.35 5.21
CA GLU A 202 -5.49 12.86 5.36
C GLU A 202 -4.88 13.35 4.02
N GLY A 203 -5.43 12.94 2.89
CA GLY A 203 -4.92 13.28 1.57
C GLY A 203 -3.52 12.74 1.32
N SER A 204 -3.27 11.52 1.75
CA SER A 204 -1.99 10.84 1.61
C SER A 204 -1.59 10.62 0.14
N ASP A 205 -0.32 10.41 -0.12
CA ASP A 205 0.18 10.11 -1.48
C ASP A 205 0.02 8.64 -1.80
N VAL A 206 0.26 7.80 -0.80
CA VAL A 206 0.10 6.35 -0.88
C VAL A 206 -0.55 5.80 0.39
N PHE A 207 -1.22 4.66 0.22
CA PHE A 207 -1.79 3.84 1.27
C PHE A 207 -1.16 2.44 1.19
N VAL A 208 -0.65 1.92 2.31
CA VAL A 208 -0.09 0.56 2.37
C VAL A 208 -0.65 -0.17 3.58
N SER A 209 -1.40 -1.24 3.33
CA SER A 209 -1.93 -2.14 4.36
C SER A 209 -0.94 -3.29 4.60
N ILE A 210 -0.72 -3.63 5.85
CA ILE A 210 0.25 -4.64 6.30
C ILE A 210 -0.49 -5.83 6.89
N HIS A 211 -0.24 -7.00 6.33
CA HIS A 211 -0.88 -8.26 6.65
C HIS A 211 0.12 -9.42 6.74
N GLN A 212 -0.35 -10.56 7.28
CA GLN A 212 0.36 -11.83 7.30
C GLN A 212 -0.55 -12.92 6.75
N ASN A 213 -0.11 -13.58 5.72
CA ASN A 213 -0.89 -14.61 5.04
C ASN A 213 -1.08 -15.88 5.90
N SER A 214 -2.12 -16.62 5.59
CA SER A 214 -2.36 -17.92 6.17
C SER A 214 -2.93 -18.89 5.13
N ALA A 215 -2.62 -20.16 5.25
CA ALA A 215 -3.13 -21.21 4.38
C ALA A 215 -3.34 -22.52 5.15
N THR A 216 -4.28 -23.35 4.69
CA THR A 216 -4.48 -24.71 5.23
C THR A 216 -3.25 -25.60 5.04
N ASN A 217 -2.49 -25.38 3.97
CA ASN A 217 -1.22 -26.06 3.73
C ASN A 217 -0.09 -25.30 4.44
N SER A 218 0.40 -25.84 5.54
CA SER A 218 1.51 -25.27 6.32
C SER A 218 2.86 -25.21 5.58
N SER A 219 2.98 -25.78 4.39
CA SER A 219 4.15 -25.63 3.53
C SER A 219 4.09 -24.38 2.65
N ALA A 220 2.94 -23.68 2.59
CA ALA A 220 2.82 -22.41 1.89
C ALA A 220 3.76 -21.39 2.55
N LYS A 221 4.46 -20.61 1.71
CA LYS A 221 5.45 -19.62 2.17
C LYS A 221 5.70 -18.56 1.12
N GLY A 222 6.28 -17.45 1.55
CA GLY A 222 6.73 -16.35 0.68
C GLY A 222 5.88 -15.10 0.83
N ILE A 223 6.27 -14.07 0.12
CA ILE A 223 5.71 -12.72 0.18
C ILE A 223 4.94 -12.43 -1.09
N GLU A 224 3.80 -11.79 -0.96
CA GLU A 224 2.98 -11.34 -2.10
C GLU A 224 2.38 -9.95 -1.80
N THR A 225 2.30 -9.12 -2.84
CA THR A 225 1.75 -7.77 -2.71
C THR A 225 0.55 -7.62 -3.65
N TYR A 226 -0.55 -7.11 -3.11
CA TYR A 226 -1.81 -6.97 -3.82
C TYR A 226 -2.11 -5.52 -4.18
N TYR A 227 -2.74 -5.33 -5.34
CA TYR A 227 -3.33 -4.08 -5.78
C TYR A 227 -4.71 -4.31 -6.39
N TYR A 228 -5.53 -3.26 -6.51
CA TYR A 228 -6.81 -3.36 -7.18
C TYR A 228 -6.63 -3.32 -8.71
N SER A 229 -7.20 -4.29 -9.43
CA SER A 229 -6.87 -4.62 -10.83
C SER A 229 -6.99 -3.46 -11.84
N THR A 230 -7.84 -2.47 -11.57
CA THR A 230 -8.04 -1.32 -12.47
C THR A 230 -7.10 -0.15 -12.20
N ARG A 231 -6.22 -0.26 -11.17
CA ARG A 231 -5.34 0.81 -10.70
C ARG A 231 -3.89 0.55 -11.15
N GLN A 232 -3.48 1.16 -12.25
CA GLN A 232 -2.10 1.02 -12.76
C GLN A 232 -1.07 1.69 -11.85
N ASP A 233 -1.40 2.83 -11.25
CA ASP A 233 -0.61 3.51 -10.24
C ASP A 233 -0.33 2.62 -9.02
N SER A 234 -1.35 1.93 -8.55
CA SER A 234 -1.25 0.97 -7.45
C SER A 234 -0.43 -0.26 -7.82
N LYS A 235 -0.47 -0.70 -9.08
CA LYS A 235 0.37 -1.78 -9.58
C LYS A 235 1.86 -1.41 -9.52
N GLU A 236 2.21 -0.17 -9.86
CA GLU A 236 3.58 0.33 -9.78
C GLU A 236 4.05 0.34 -8.32
N LEU A 237 3.24 0.89 -7.39
CA LEU A 237 3.52 0.86 -5.96
C LEU A 237 3.73 -0.56 -5.44
N ALA A 238 2.83 -1.48 -5.78
CA ALA A 238 2.92 -2.89 -5.38
C ALA A 238 4.18 -3.56 -5.93
N THR A 239 4.59 -3.20 -7.16
CA THR A 239 5.78 -3.75 -7.81
C THR A 239 7.07 -3.27 -7.14
N ASP A 240 7.17 -1.98 -6.84
CA ASP A 240 8.32 -1.41 -6.15
C ASP A 240 8.46 -2.01 -4.75
N ILE A 241 7.34 -2.09 -3.99
CA ILE A 241 7.34 -2.72 -2.67
C ILE A 241 7.75 -4.20 -2.76
N GLN A 242 7.15 -4.99 -3.65
CA GLN A 242 7.46 -6.41 -3.77
C GLN A 242 8.95 -6.64 -4.05
N ASN A 243 9.50 -5.91 -5.02
CA ASN A 243 10.90 -6.05 -5.43
C ASN A 243 11.87 -5.77 -4.27
N ASP A 244 11.69 -4.65 -3.58
CA ASP A 244 12.58 -4.25 -2.50
C ASP A 244 12.40 -5.11 -1.25
N LEU A 245 11.19 -5.56 -0.98
CA LEU A 245 10.88 -6.46 0.13
C LEU A 245 11.53 -7.85 -0.08
N ILE A 246 11.46 -8.40 -1.28
CA ILE A 246 12.17 -9.65 -1.61
C ILE A 246 13.68 -9.47 -1.51
N GLN A 247 14.22 -8.36 -1.98
CA GLN A 247 15.64 -8.06 -1.87
C GLN A 247 16.11 -7.97 -0.40
N ALA A 248 15.33 -7.29 0.46
CA ALA A 248 15.70 -7.10 1.86
C ALA A 248 15.60 -8.40 2.69
N THR A 249 14.62 -9.23 2.39
CA THR A 249 14.31 -10.43 3.20
C THR A 249 14.93 -11.72 2.64
N ASN A 250 15.20 -11.78 1.35
CA ASN A 250 15.54 -13.00 0.60
C ASN A 250 14.49 -14.11 0.77
N ALA A 251 13.22 -13.72 0.96
CA ALA A 251 12.09 -14.63 1.05
C ALA A 251 11.68 -15.18 -0.32
N THR A 252 10.83 -16.20 -0.33
CA THR A 252 10.23 -16.69 -1.57
C THR A 252 9.36 -15.62 -2.19
N ASP A 253 9.64 -15.24 -3.43
CA ASP A 253 8.83 -14.28 -4.18
C ASP A 253 7.58 -14.97 -4.75
N ARG A 254 6.40 -14.50 -4.36
CA ARG A 254 5.10 -14.95 -4.90
C ARG A 254 4.51 -13.93 -5.88
N GLY A 255 5.19 -12.80 -6.05
CA GLY A 255 4.89 -11.75 -7.01
C GLY A 255 3.77 -10.80 -6.61
N VAL A 256 3.49 -9.89 -7.53
CA VAL A 256 2.41 -8.91 -7.44
C VAL A 256 1.12 -9.50 -8.00
N LYS A 257 0.02 -9.33 -7.28
CA LYS A 257 -1.28 -9.91 -7.60
C LYS A 257 -2.40 -8.87 -7.55
N THR A 258 -3.53 -9.23 -8.08
CA THR A 258 -4.75 -8.44 -7.97
C THR A 258 -5.73 -9.04 -6.97
N ALA A 259 -6.38 -8.19 -6.19
CA ALA A 259 -7.46 -8.58 -5.32
C ALA A 259 -8.54 -7.50 -5.24
N ASN A 260 -9.74 -7.89 -4.79
CA ASN A 260 -10.86 -6.97 -4.59
C ASN A 260 -11.01 -6.59 -3.11
N TYR A 261 -9.89 -6.50 -2.37
CA TYR A 261 -9.91 -6.12 -0.97
C TYR A 261 -10.41 -4.69 -0.79
N ALA A 262 -11.30 -4.49 0.19
CA ALA A 262 -11.98 -3.21 0.40
C ALA A 262 -10.97 -2.07 0.55
N VAL A 263 -9.93 -2.25 1.37
CA VAL A 263 -8.96 -1.20 1.69
C VAL A 263 -8.13 -0.72 0.49
N ILE A 264 -7.82 -1.59 -0.47
CA ILE A 264 -7.10 -1.18 -1.70
C ILE A 264 -8.02 -0.74 -2.83
N LYS A 265 -9.31 -1.09 -2.75
CA LYS A 265 -10.33 -0.67 -3.72
C LYS A 265 -10.86 0.73 -3.43
N THR A 266 -11.10 1.05 -2.14
CA THR A 266 -11.74 2.31 -1.74
C THR A 266 -10.77 3.44 -1.38
N ALA A 267 -9.47 3.15 -1.31
CA ALA A 267 -8.45 4.17 -1.17
C ALA A 267 -8.39 5.07 -2.41
N SER A 268 -8.43 6.39 -2.22
CA SER A 268 -8.42 7.37 -3.33
C SER A 268 -7.04 7.63 -3.91
N MET A 269 -5.98 7.23 -3.21
CA MET A 269 -4.58 7.31 -3.62
C MET A 269 -4.07 5.95 -4.10
N SER A 270 -2.84 5.89 -4.62
CA SER A 270 -2.16 4.63 -4.93
C SER A 270 -2.08 3.76 -3.69
N SER A 271 -2.52 2.50 -3.79
CA SER A 271 -2.75 1.64 -2.63
C SER A 271 -2.31 0.21 -2.86
N SER A 272 -1.71 -0.40 -1.85
CA SER A 272 -1.27 -1.79 -1.87
C SER A 272 -1.53 -2.47 -0.52
N LEU A 273 -1.73 -3.80 -0.56
CA LEU A 273 -1.77 -4.65 0.61
C LEU A 273 -0.61 -5.65 0.51
N VAL A 274 0.17 -5.73 1.57
CA VAL A 274 1.40 -6.54 1.63
C VAL A 274 1.21 -7.70 2.57
N GLU A 275 1.28 -8.92 2.03
CA GLU A 275 1.35 -10.17 2.79
C GLU A 275 2.83 -10.50 3.04
N CYS A 276 3.30 -10.19 4.25
CA CYS A 276 4.74 -10.24 4.57
C CYS A 276 5.30 -11.65 4.77
N GLY A 277 4.45 -12.67 4.77
CA GLY A 277 4.78 -14.09 4.92
C GLY A 277 3.60 -14.88 5.48
N PHE A 278 3.73 -16.20 5.56
CA PHE A 278 2.67 -17.09 6.03
C PHE A 278 2.85 -17.47 7.49
N ILE A 279 2.00 -16.96 8.38
CA ILE A 279 2.04 -17.39 9.80
C ILE A 279 1.59 -18.83 10.00
N SER A 280 0.92 -19.46 9.01
CA SER A 280 0.63 -20.89 8.98
C SER A 280 1.87 -21.74 8.73
N ASN A 281 2.97 -21.17 8.22
CA ASN A 281 4.26 -21.86 8.05
C ASN A 281 5.10 -21.65 9.32
N PRO A 282 5.51 -22.74 10.02
CA PRO A 282 6.24 -22.61 11.29
C PRO A 282 7.56 -21.83 11.19
N THR A 283 8.28 -21.95 10.07
CA THR A 283 9.54 -21.22 9.86
C THR A 283 9.30 -19.73 9.62
N GLU A 284 8.28 -19.39 8.81
CA GLU A 284 7.95 -17.98 8.57
C GLU A 284 7.32 -17.34 9.80
N ALA A 285 6.47 -18.05 10.55
CA ALA A 285 5.95 -17.58 11.84
C ALA A 285 7.08 -17.23 12.82
N GLN A 286 8.11 -18.07 12.91
CA GLN A 286 9.29 -17.78 13.73
C GLN A 286 10.07 -16.55 13.23
N ASN A 287 10.24 -16.41 11.91
CA ASN A 287 10.90 -15.25 11.32
C ASN A 287 10.10 -13.98 11.60
N LEU A 288 8.80 -13.97 11.31
CA LEU A 288 7.88 -12.84 11.49
C LEU A 288 7.77 -12.39 12.96
N SER A 289 7.95 -13.30 13.91
CA SER A 289 8.04 -12.97 15.35
C SER A 289 9.40 -12.39 15.75
N SER A 290 10.41 -12.46 14.87
CA SER A 290 11.75 -11.94 15.16
C SER A 290 11.86 -10.45 14.82
N SER A 291 12.24 -9.61 15.81
CA SER A 291 12.43 -8.18 15.59
C SER A 291 13.41 -7.89 14.46
N SER A 292 14.48 -8.67 14.31
CA SER A 292 15.48 -8.48 13.25
C SER A 292 14.95 -8.80 11.85
N TYR A 293 14.04 -9.76 11.72
CA TYR A 293 13.38 -10.04 10.44
C TYR A 293 12.32 -8.98 10.12
N GLN A 294 11.54 -8.56 11.12
CA GLN A 294 10.61 -7.43 10.98
C GLN A 294 11.32 -6.14 10.54
N ASP A 295 12.56 -5.90 10.99
CA ASP A 295 13.37 -4.75 10.55
C ASP A 295 13.72 -4.84 9.07
N LYS A 296 14.00 -6.04 8.55
CA LYS A 296 14.23 -6.27 7.10
C LYS A 296 12.95 -6.08 6.29
N VAL A 297 11.83 -6.60 6.79
CA VAL A 297 10.51 -6.42 6.17
C VAL A 297 10.20 -4.92 6.09
N ALA A 298 10.31 -4.20 7.20
CA ALA A 298 10.06 -2.77 7.24
C ALA A 298 11.02 -1.98 6.32
N GLU A 299 12.30 -2.36 6.23
CA GLU A 299 13.26 -1.71 5.33
C GLU A 299 12.88 -1.91 3.87
N GLY A 300 12.51 -3.13 3.46
CA GLY A 300 12.09 -3.41 2.08
C GLY A 300 10.83 -2.63 1.70
N ILE A 301 9.81 -2.62 2.56
CA ILE A 301 8.57 -1.86 2.32
C ILE A 301 8.86 -0.36 2.21
N VAL A 302 9.69 0.19 3.11
CA VAL A 302 10.09 1.60 3.09
C VAL A 302 10.83 1.96 1.81
N ASN A 303 11.74 1.12 1.34
CA ASN A 303 12.47 1.37 0.11
C ASN A 303 11.53 1.39 -1.10
N GLY A 304 10.62 0.42 -1.24
CA GLY A 304 9.64 0.38 -2.32
C GLY A 304 8.67 1.57 -2.29
N ILE A 305 8.19 1.98 -1.11
CA ILE A 305 7.40 3.20 -0.96
C ILE A 305 8.18 4.43 -1.43
N MET A 306 9.44 4.57 -1.01
CA MET A 306 10.27 5.71 -1.40
C MET A 306 10.62 5.71 -2.88
N ASP A 307 10.88 4.55 -3.48
CA ASP A 307 11.11 4.43 -4.91
C ASP A 307 9.88 4.85 -5.71
N TYR A 308 8.69 4.38 -5.30
CA TYR A 308 7.43 4.83 -5.90
C TYR A 308 7.23 6.35 -5.76
N LEU A 309 7.33 6.89 -4.55
CA LEU A 309 7.11 8.34 -4.29
C LEU A 309 8.07 9.22 -5.09
N ASN A 310 9.36 8.87 -5.12
CA ASN A 310 10.39 9.61 -5.86
C ASN A 310 10.18 9.58 -7.38
N ASN A 311 9.47 8.57 -7.90
CA ASN A 311 9.18 8.44 -9.32
C ASN A 311 7.86 9.08 -9.72
N ASN A 312 6.87 9.08 -8.81
CA ASN A 312 5.48 9.37 -9.14
C ASN A 312 4.89 10.60 -8.42
N VAL A 313 5.61 11.23 -7.48
CA VAL A 313 5.13 12.42 -6.76
C VAL A 313 6.14 13.54 -6.83
N ILE A 314 5.76 14.67 -7.44
CA ILE A 314 6.56 15.89 -7.46
C ILE A 314 6.14 16.80 -6.30
N LEU A 315 7.08 17.14 -5.45
CA LEU A 315 6.90 18.09 -4.37
C LEU A 315 7.13 19.51 -4.92
N ASN A 316 6.12 20.37 -4.85
CA ASN A 316 6.19 21.76 -5.27
C ASN A 316 6.04 22.65 -4.02
N ASN A 317 7.09 23.35 -3.65
CA ASN A 317 7.03 24.36 -2.59
C ASN A 317 6.65 25.71 -3.20
N SER A 318 5.36 25.98 -3.42
CA SER A 318 4.84 27.29 -3.86
C SER A 318 4.52 28.23 -2.68
N GLY A 319 4.80 27.83 -1.46
CA GLY A 319 4.52 28.60 -0.25
C GLY A 319 5.54 29.68 0.04
N THR A 320 5.08 30.93 0.07
CA THR A 320 5.67 32.16 0.66
C THR A 320 6.86 31.89 1.58
N GLN A 321 8.03 32.32 1.15
CA GLN A 321 9.25 32.39 1.96
C GLN A 321 8.97 32.99 3.34
N LYS A 322 9.14 32.20 4.39
CA LYS A 322 9.35 32.73 5.73
C LYS A 322 10.71 33.44 5.73
N PRO A 323 10.82 34.69 6.12
CA PRO A 323 12.10 35.37 6.12
C PRO A 323 13.04 34.73 7.14
N GLY A 324 14.08 34.07 6.68
CA GLY A 324 15.19 33.66 7.51
C GLY A 324 15.58 32.16 7.48
N ASP A 325 15.61 31.55 6.30
CA ASP A 325 16.46 30.35 6.14
C ASP A 325 17.05 30.27 4.75
N SER A 326 18.31 29.87 4.69
CA SER A 326 19.15 29.94 3.52
C SER A 326 18.68 29.03 2.42
N THR A 327 18.42 29.58 1.26
CA THR A 327 18.20 28.97 -0.04
C THR A 327 19.16 27.80 -0.30
N THR A 328 18.67 26.57 -0.27
CA THR A 328 19.25 25.50 -1.10
C THR A 328 18.47 25.47 -2.42
N THR A 329 18.96 26.23 -3.37
CA THR A 329 18.64 26.04 -4.80
C THR A 329 18.95 24.59 -5.14
N GLU A 330 17.97 23.82 -5.62
CA GLU A 330 18.25 22.52 -6.26
C GLU A 330 19.13 22.81 -7.48
N THR A 331 20.45 22.69 -7.29
CA THR A 331 21.38 22.70 -8.40
C THR A 331 21.28 21.34 -9.09
N VAL A 332 20.62 21.33 -10.24
CA VAL A 332 20.72 20.20 -11.17
C VAL A 332 22.19 19.91 -11.40
N GLN A 333 22.67 18.81 -10.86
CA GLN A 333 24.07 18.43 -11.01
C GLN A 333 24.25 17.72 -12.35
N THR A 334 25.21 18.17 -13.14
CA THR A 334 25.59 17.45 -14.36
C THR A 334 26.77 16.54 -14.08
N GLY A 335 26.57 15.26 -14.39
CA GLY A 335 27.63 14.25 -14.33
C GLY A 335 28.22 13.95 -15.71
N THR A 336 29.44 13.43 -15.74
CA THR A 336 30.08 12.91 -16.96
C THR A 336 30.44 11.45 -16.73
N VAL A 337 29.94 10.57 -17.59
CA VAL A 337 30.24 9.13 -17.55
C VAL A 337 31.71 8.88 -17.88
N LYS A 338 32.37 8.07 -17.06
CA LYS A 338 33.76 7.62 -17.27
C LYS A 338 33.88 6.10 -17.18
N VAL A 339 33.91 5.48 -18.33
CA VAL A 339 34.03 4.01 -18.50
C VAL A 339 34.89 3.67 -19.70
N SER A 340 35.44 2.48 -19.73
CA SER A 340 36.19 2.01 -20.89
C SER A 340 35.29 1.54 -22.06
N ASN A 341 34.10 1.01 -21.73
CA ASN A 341 33.13 0.56 -22.74
C ASN A 341 31.82 1.33 -22.64
N SER A 342 30.88 0.82 -21.85
CA SER A 342 29.57 1.48 -21.60
C SER A 342 29.14 1.31 -20.17
N LEU A 343 28.34 2.24 -19.67
CA LEU A 343 27.71 2.20 -18.35
C LEU A 343 26.26 1.80 -18.50
N ASN A 344 25.86 0.70 -17.88
CA ASN A 344 24.46 0.30 -17.85
C ASN A 344 23.62 1.31 -17.07
N VAL A 345 22.49 1.69 -17.65
CA VAL A 345 21.41 2.40 -16.98
C VAL A 345 20.38 1.38 -16.55
N ARG A 346 20.03 1.37 -15.27
CA ARG A 346 19.15 0.37 -14.67
C ARG A 346 17.85 0.99 -14.20
N SER A 347 16.82 0.16 -14.04
CA SER A 347 15.51 0.58 -13.53
C SER A 347 15.50 0.93 -12.04
N GLY A 348 16.54 0.54 -11.29
CA GLY A 348 16.68 0.81 -9.86
C GLY A 348 18.15 0.86 -9.43
N ALA A 349 18.38 1.26 -8.18
CA ALA A 349 19.69 1.50 -7.59
C ALA A 349 20.39 0.20 -7.15
N GLY A 350 20.75 -0.66 -8.10
CA GLY A 350 21.45 -1.93 -7.82
C GLY A 350 21.76 -2.71 -9.10
N THR A 351 22.69 -3.66 -9.01
CA THR A 351 23.08 -4.50 -10.16
C THR A 351 22.05 -5.58 -10.51
N ASN A 352 21.13 -5.86 -9.63
CA ASN A 352 20.00 -6.79 -9.77
C ASN A 352 18.80 -6.19 -10.53
N TYR A 353 18.75 -4.86 -10.70
CA TYR A 353 17.68 -4.21 -11.47
C TYR A 353 17.89 -4.34 -12.98
N SER A 354 16.79 -4.38 -13.72
CA SER A 354 16.79 -4.53 -15.19
C SER A 354 17.58 -3.42 -15.86
N VAL A 355 18.29 -3.76 -16.94
CA VAL A 355 19.03 -2.81 -17.77
C VAL A 355 18.05 -2.14 -18.73
N LEU A 356 17.86 -0.82 -18.60
CA LEU A 356 17.04 0.02 -19.48
C LEU A 356 17.80 0.41 -20.76
N GLY A 357 19.11 0.42 -20.71
CA GLY A 357 20.01 0.77 -21.80
C GLY A 357 21.40 1.08 -21.31
N SER A 358 22.22 1.77 -22.08
CA SER A 358 23.59 2.09 -21.71
C SER A 358 24.01 3.48 -22.18
N LEU A 359 25.04 4.04 -21.48
CA LEU A 359 25.67 5.31 -21.76
C LEU A 359 27.12 5.08 -22.17
N SER A 360 27.59 5.77 -23.21
CA SER A 360 28.95 5.73 -23.63
C SER A 360 29.86 6.60 -22.73
N ASN A 361 31.19 6.35 -22.80
CA ASN A 361 32.19 7.19 -22.16
C ASN A 361 32.04 8.67 -22.61
N GLY A 362 32.09 9.59 -21.67
CA GLY A 362 31.93 11.01 -21.93
C GLY A 362 30.47 11.49 -21.99
N ALA A 363 29.48 10.60 -21.95
CA ALA A 363 28.07 11.01 -21.94
C ALA A 363 27.79 11.93 -20.76
N LYS A 364 27.04 13.00 -21.02
CA LYS A 364 26.54 13.92 -19.97
C LYS A 364 25.22 13.39 -19.44
N VAL A 365 25.08 13.37 -18.13
CA VAL A 365 23.88 12.95 -17.44
C VAL A 365 23.41 14.03 -16.49
N GLU A 366 22.11 14.27 -16.49
CA GLU A 366 21.44 15.12 -15.51
C GLU A 366 21.13 14.29 -14.28
N ILE A 367 21.81 14.60 -13.17
CA ILE A 367 21.62 13.92 -11.89
C ILE A 367 20.48 14.62 -11.15
N VAL A 368 19.43 13.87 -10.90
CA VAL A 368 18.21 14.35 -10.24
C VAL A 368 18.04 13.77 -8.83
N GLY A 369 18.95 12.87 -8.41
CA GLY A 369 18.91 12.30 -7.08
C GLY A 369 20.03 11.30 -6.82
N THR A 370 20.04 10.75 -5.61
CA THR A 370 21.01 9.73 -5.21
C THR A 370 20.33 8.66 -4.38
N SER A 371 20.72 7.38 -4.58
CA SER A 371 20.28 6.25 -3.77
C SER A 371 21.50 5.36 -3.49
N GLY A 372 21.96 5.35 -2.25
CA GLY A 372 23.17 4.65 -1.86
C GLY A 372 24.38 4.98 -2.77
N SER A 373 24.96 3.96 -3.43
CA SER A 373 26.08 4.07 -4.38
C SER A 373 25.65 4.43 -5.81
N TRP A 374 24.39 4.85 -6.02
CA TRP A 374 23.83 5.11 -7.34
C TRP A 374 23.39 6.56 -7.49
N TYR A 375 23.53 7.12 -8.70
CA TYR A 375 22.86 8.35 -9.12
C TYR A 375 21.58 8.02 -9.85
N LYS A 376 20.49 8.72 -9.52
CA LYS A 376 19.28 8.79 -10.32
C LYS A 376 19.50 9.87 -11.39
N ILE A 377 19.32 9.50 -12.63
CA ILE A 377 19.55 10.39 -13.78
C ILE A 377 18.33 10.46 -14.68
N LYS A 378 18.16 11.56 -15.40
CA LYS A 378 17.18 11.57 -16.51
C LYS A 378 17.65 10.63 -17.61
N TYR A 379 16.75 9.76 -18.09
CA TYR A 379 17.04 8.81 -19.14
C TYR A 379 15.81 8.55 -20.02
N GLY A 380 15.90 8.89 -21.32
CA GLY A 380 14.75 8.87 -22.22
C GLY A 380 13.65 9.83 -21.75
N SER A 381 12.41 9.35 -21.70
CA SER A 381 11.27 10.11 -21.17
C SER A 381 11.06 9.94 -19.64
N GLY A 382 11.97 9.23 -18.96
CA GLY A 382 11.86 8.92 -17.54
C GLY A 382 13.20 9.03 -16.81
N TYR A 383 13.42 8.12 -15.89
CA TYR A 383 14.61 8.08 -15.07
C TYR A 383 15.30 6.71 -15.16
N GLY A 384 16.59 6.68 -14.81
CA GLY A 384 17.36 5.46 -14.64
C GLY A 384 18.44 5.65 -13.58
N TYR A 385 19.06 4.56 -13.20
CA TYR A 385 20.12 4.55 -12.17
C TYR A 385 21.45 4.11 -12.77
N VAL A 386 22.53 4.85 -12.38
CA VAL A 386 23.90 4.55 -12.76
C VAL A 386 24.79 4.56 -11.53
N SER A 387 25.79 3.67 -11.49
CA SER A 387 26.73 3.64 -10.35
C SER A 387 27.54 4.94 -10.26
N LYS A 388 27.66 5.49 -9.05
CA LYS A 388 28.48 6.68 -8.74
C LYS A 388 29.95 6.52 -9.12
N ASP A 389 30.47 5.30 -9.07
CA ASP A 389 31.88 4.99 -9.37
C ASP A 389 32.27 5.35 -10.80
N TYR A 390 31.31 5.45 -11.69
CA TYR A 390 31.49 5.70 -13.11
C TYR A 390 30.97 7.07 -13.58
N VAL A 391 30.68 7.98 -12.66
CA VAL A 391 30.17 9.33 -13.00
C VAL A 391 30.93 10.38 -12.22
N THR A 392 31.61 11.26 -12.94
CA THR A 392 32.28 12.43 -12.34
C THR A 392 31.30 13.63 -12.37
N VAL A 393 31.01 14.19 -11.21
CA VAL A 393 30.11 15.35 -11.06
C VAL A 393 30.94 16.64 -11.17
N SER A 394 30.48 17.59 -11.99
CA SER A 394 31.07 18.93 -12.10
C SER A 394 30.40 19.86 -11.11
N SER A 395 31.13 20.38 -10.11
CA SER A 395 30.69 21.49 -9.29
C SER A 395 30.87 22.79 -10.08
N SER A 396 29.80 23.46 -10.48
CA SER A 396 29.86 24.81 -11.02
C SER A 396 30.05 25.81 -9.86
N SER A 397 31.28 26.21 -9.61
CA SER A 397 31.58 27.40 -8.79
C SER A 397 31.32 28.61 -9.65
N ASN A 398 30.27 29.37 -9.37
CA ASN A 398 30.09 30.70 -9.92
C ASN A 398 31.13 31.65 -9.27
N ASN A 399 32.19 31.89 -10.01
CA ASN A 399 33.15 32.92 -9.66
C ASN A 399 32.62 34.29 -10.16
N SER A 400 31.93 35.03 -9.31
CA SER A 400 31.57 36.41 -9.56
C SER A 400 32.82 37.26 -9.33
N SER A 401 33.48 37.63 -10.44
CA SER A 401 34.54 38.65 -10.45
C SER A 401 33.97 39.99 -10.04
N SER A 402 34.30 40.41 -8.85
CA SER A 402 34.10 41.82 -8.45
C SER A 402 35.14 42.68 -9.18
N ASN A 403 34.66 43.44 -10.18
CA ASN A 403 35.45 44.45 -10.85
C ASN A 403 35.40 45.73 -10.02
N SER A 404 36.43 46.00 -9.22
CA SER A 404 36.63 47.30 -8.56
C SER A 404 37.27 48.26 -9.56
N GLY A 405 36.42 49.04 -10.22
CA GLY A 405 36.86 50.23 -10.99
C GLY A 405 37.11 51.37 -10.05
N SER A 406 38.37 51.70 -9.84
CA SER A 406 38.82 52.98 -9.29
C SER A 406 38.73 54.03 -10.39
N SER A 407 38.15 55.17 -10.12
CA SER A 407 38.31 56.39 -10.91
C SER A 407 38.45 57.61 -10.01
N ASN A 408 39.46 58.34 -10.30
CA ASN A 408 39.83 59.68 -9.80
C ASN A 408 38.68 60.69 -9.66
#